data_916ffb175c9caa4aeedc3130c2d95c0b
#
_entry.id   916ffb175c9caa4aeedc3130c2d95c0b
#
_cell.length_a   1.000
_cell.length_b   1.000
_cell.length_c   1.000
_cell.angle_alpha   90.00
_cell.angle_beta   90.00
_cell.angle_gamma   90.00
#
_symmetry.space_group_name_H-M   'P 1'
#
loop_
_entity.id
_entity.type
_entity.pdbx_description
1 polymer ?
#
loop_
_entity_poly.entity_id
_entity_poly.type
_entity_poly.pdbx_seq_one_letter_code
_entity_poly.pdbx_strand_id
1 'polypeptide(L)'
;SSRYGYLVAPTLIFFGFITSIWLMLQSEGVSNFPESATSVFTFSSWVNEGEDYLKEHYRWVTRLIASYVNGGYSALENFLVDSSWLFVVSLLIIPSLAAGGLRLALFVLFGIFFWGLVGMWESAMETLALMGLSVFLSVIVGVFLGVMCALSDRIESSMKPVLDTMQVMPAFVYLIPAMFFFGIGGAPAILATMIYAMPPMIRLTNLGIRQVPNETIES
;
A
#
# COMPACT_ATOMS: atom_id res chain seq x y z
N SER A 1 -36.46 29.04 17.97
CA SER A 1 -35.33 28.87 18.94
C SER A 1 -35.35 27.50 19.66
N SER A 2 -36.00 26.45 19.14
CA SER A 2 -36.12 25.19 19.88
C SER A 2 -35.63 23.94 19.12
N ARG A 3 -34.89 24.09 18.03
CA ARG A 3 -34.39 22.95 17.27
C ARG A 3 -33.18 22.21 17.88
N TYR A 4 -32.47 22.82 18.81
CA TYR A 4 -31.30 22.20 19.47
C TYR A 4 -31.64 21.48 20.78
N GLY A 5 -32.80 21.71 21.38
CA GLY A 5 -33.22 21.07 22.63
C GLY A 5 -33.37 19.56 22.53
N TYR A 6 -33.75 19.03 21.36
CA TYR A 6 -33.93 17.58 21.17
C TYR A 6 -32.61 16.81 21.04
N LEU A 7 -31.51 17.48 20.72
CA LEU A 7 -30.20 16.85 20.62
C LEU A 7 -29.40 16.98 21.93
N VAL A 8 -29.62 18.04 22.70
CA VAL A 8 -28.89 18.30 23.96
C VAL A 8 -29.23 17.29 25.03
N ALA A 9 -30.51 16.93 25.19
CA ALA A 9 -30.92 15.96 26.20
C ALA A 9 -30.32 14.56 25.99
N PRO A 10 -30.41 13.92 24.79
CA PRO A 10 -29.80 12.61 24.58
C PRO A 10 -28.28 12.63 24.65
N THR A 11 -27.61 13.71 24.22
CA THR A 11 -26.15 13.82 24.37
C THR A 11 -25.72 13.94 25.82
N LEU A 12 -26.43 14.71 26.65
CA LEU A 12 -26.14 14.78 28.08
C LEU A 12 -26.39 13.46 28.80
N ILE A 13 -27.48 12.74 28.45
CA ILE A 13 -27.77 11.41 28.98
C ILE A 13 -26.68 10.42 28.59
N PHE A 14 -26.24 10.43 27.35
CA PHE A 14 -25.17 9.55 26.85
C PHE A 14 -23.83 9.83 27.57
N PHE A 15 -23.43 11.09 27.69
CA PHE A 15 -22.23 11.47 28.42
C PHE A 15 -22.37 11.17 29.92
N GLY A 16 -23.53 11.40 30.54
CA GLY A 16 -23.79 11.05 31.92
C GLY A 16 -23.73 9.54 32.18
N PHE A 17 -24.19 8.73 31.24
CA PHE A 17 -24.10 7.28 31.30
C PHE A 17 -22.65 6.79 31.18
N ILE A 18 -21.88 7.33 30.23
CA ILE A 18 -20.47 7.00 30.06
C ILE A 18 -19.65 7.42 31.31
N THR A 19 -19.89 8.63 31.83
CA THR A 19 -19.16 9.09 33.05
C THR A 19 -19.53 8.26 34.26
N SER A 20 -20.80 7.83 34.40
CA SER A 20 -21.22 6.95 35.50
C SER A 20 -20.57 5.57 35.42
N ILE A 21 -20.51 4.98 34.20
CA ILE A 21 -19.80 3.71 34.01
C ILE A 21 -18.30 3.89 34.30
N TRP A 22 -17.69 4.96 33.84
CA TRP A 22 -16.28 5.23 34.08
C TRP A 22 -15.96 5.37 35.55
N LEU A 23 -16.78 6.13 36.31
CA LEU A 23 -16.65 6.28 37.75
C LEU A 23 -16.87 4.96 38.49
N MET A 24 -17.84 4.16 38.07
CA MET A 24 -18.13 2.84 38.65
C MET A 24 -16.95 1.88 38.42
N LEU A 25 -16.39 1.83 37.23
CA LEU A 25 -15.22 1.02 36.92
C LEU A 25 -13.98 1.45 37.69
N GLN A 26 -13.85 2.74 37.98
CA GLN A 26 -12.73 3.28 38.77
C GLN A 26 -12.89 3.02 40.28
N SER A 27 -14.12 3.02 40.79
CA SER A 27 -14.39 2.79 42.21
C SER A 27 -14.24 1.31 42.62
N GLU A 28 -14.45 0.37 41.70
CA GLU A 28 -14.35 -1.07 41.98
C GLU A 28 -12.96 -1.67 41.68
N GLY A 29 -11.98 -0.86 41.34
CA GLY A 29 -10.64 -1.35 41.00
C GLY A 29 -10.59 -2.18 39.69
N VAL A 30 -11.67 -2.18 38.89
CA VAL A 30 -11.75 -2.85 37.59
C VAL A 30 -11.10 -1.93 36.55
N SER A 31 -9.79 -1.69 36.73
CA SER A 31 -9.02 -0.90 35.76
C SER A 31 -8.65 -1.68 34.50
N ASN A 32 -8.72 -3.02 34.54
CA ASN A 32 -8.35 -3.90 33.46
C ASN A 32 -9.53 -4.79 33.05
N PHE A 33 -9.62 -5.09 31.78
CA PHE A 33 -10.57 -6.08 31.29
C PHE A 33 -10.30 -7.43 31.98
N PRO A 34 -11.33 -8.17 32.48
CA PRO A 34 -11.12 -9.39 33.23
C PRO A 34 -10.24 -10.39 32.49
N GLU A 35 -9.14 -10.81 33.10
CA GLU A 35 -8.20 -11.77 32.50
C GLU A 35 -8.89 -13.10 32.14
N SER A 36 -9.89 -13.49 32.92
CA SER A 36 -10.72 -14.67 32.63
C SER A 36 -11.51 -14.56 31.32
N ALA A 37 -11.85 -13.34 30.88
CA ALA A 37 -12.53 -13.12 29.61
C ALA A 37 -11.55 -12.99 28.45
N THR A 38 -10.32 -12.56 28.68
CA THR A 38 -9.27 -12.50 27.64
C THR A 38 -8.74 -13.88 27.28
N SER A 39 -8.80 -14.85 28.20
CA SER A 39 -8.35 -16.24 27.97
C SER A 39 -9.27 -17.06 27.05
N VAL A 40 -10.52 -16.62 26.85
CA VAL A 40 -11.52 -17.34 26.03
C VAL A 40 -11.29 -17.14 24.53
N PHE A 41 -10.68 -16.01 24.12
CA PHE A 41 -10.37 -15.73 22.72
C PHE A 41 -8.85 -15.57 22.52
N THR A 42 -8.16 -16.69 22.41
CA THR A 42 -6.74 -16.76 22.03
C THR A 42 -6.51 -16.57 20.54
N PHE A 43 -7.24 -15.64 19.90
CA PHE A 43 -7.01 -15.33 18.48
C PHE A 43 -5.57 -14.93 18.21
N SER A 44 -4.94 -14.23 19.15
CA SER A 44 -3.53 -13.84 19.06
C SER A 44 -2.59 -15.04 19.07
N SER A 45 -2.88 -16.10 19.83
CA SER A 45 -2.02 -17.30 19.85
C SER A 45 -2.08 -18.06 18.52
N TRP A 46 -3.26 -18.20 17.93
CA TRP A 46 -3.40 -18.84 16.62
C TRP A 46 -2.71 -18.05 15.51
N VAL A 47 -2.78 -16.72 15.55
CA VAL A 47 -2.06 -15.87 14.62
C VAL A 47 -0.56 -16.02 14.81
N ASN A 48 -0.07 -16.01 16.05
CA ASN A 48 1.35 -16.16 16.36
C ASN A 48 1.87 -17.56 15.98
N GLU A 49 1.13 -18.61 16.30
CA GLU A 49 1.49 -19.99 15.88
C GLU A 49 1.53 -20.14 14.36
N GLY A 50 0.55 -19.56 13.65
CA GLY A 50 0.54 -19.53 12.19
C GLY A 50 1.71 -18.74 11.61
N GLU A 51 2.04 -17.60 12.22
CA GLU A 51 3.19 -16.77 11.84
C GLU A 51 4.51 -17.52 12.05
N ASP A 52 4.70 -18.16 13.21
CA ASP A 52 5.90 -18.91 13.54
C ASP A 52 6.06 -20.12 12.60
N TYR A 53 4.97 -20.84 12.31
CA TYR A 53 4.98 -21.94 11.35
C TYR A 53 5.40 -21.47 9.95
N LEU A 54 4.83 -20.36 9.48
CA LEU A 54 5.16 -19.79 8.17
C LEU A 54 6.62 -19.30 8.14
N LYS A 55 7.08 -18.64 9.20
CA LYS A 55 8.47 -18.20 9.31
C LYS A 55 9.45 -19.38 9.30
N GLU A 56 9.16 -20.43 10.02
CA GLU A 56 10.05 -21.60 10.11
C GLU A 56 10.17 -22.33 8.78
N HIS A 57 9.04 -22.57 8.10
CA HIS A 57 9.02 -23.37 6.88
C HIS A 57 9.34 -22.59 5.61
N TYR A 58 8.99 -21.31 5.55
CA TYR A 58 9.13 -20.50 4.33
C TYR A 58 10.17 -19.37 4.43
N ARG A 59 10.98 -19.35 5.49
CA ARG A 59 12.01 -18.32 5.70
C ARG A 59 13.02 -18.22 4.58
N TRP A 60 13.31 -19.32 3.92
CA TRP A 60 14.21 -19.33 2.76
C TRP A 60 13.61 -18.58 1.57
N VAL A 61 12.29 -18.72 1.32
CA VAL A 61 11.58 -18.03 0.24
C VAL A 61 11.53 -16.53 0.53
N THR A 62 11.13 -16.13 1.75
CA THR A 62 11.04 -14.72 2.13
C THR A 62 12.41 -14.04 2.08
N ARG A 63 13.48 -14.71 2.51
CA ARG A 63 14.85 -14.22 2.40
C ARG A 63 15.30 -14.06 0.94
N LEU A 64 14.96 -15.03 0.10
CA LEU A 64 15.28 -14.98 -1.32
C LEU A 64 14.60 -13.78 -1.97
N ILE A 65 13.29 -13.61 -1.79
CA ILE A 65 12.53 -12.48 -2.31
C ILE A 65 13.10 -11.16 -1.77
N ALA A 66 13.32 -11.05 -0.45
CA ALA A 66 13.90 -9.85 0.16
C ALA A 66 15.27 -9.52 -0.41
N SER A 67 16.12 -10.53 -0.66
CA SER A 67 17.46 -10.34 -1.24
C SER A 67 17.39 -9.75 -2.65
N TYR A 68 16.54 -10.30 -3.52
CA TYR A 68 16.37 -9.78 -4.88
C TYR A 68 15.74 -8.39 -4.90
N VAL A 69 14.70 -8.16 -4.09
CA VAL A 69 14.04 -6.85 -4.01
C VAL A 69 14.98 -5.79 -3.45
N ASN A 70 15.70 -6.09 -2.36
CA ASN A 70 16.68 -5.15 -1.80
C ASN A 70 17.85 -4.93 -2.76
N GLY A 71 18.32 -5.98 -3.45
CA GLY A 71 19.38 -5.85 -4.46
C GLY A 71 18.96 -4.95 -5.62
N GLY A 72 17.73 -5.12 -6.12
CA GLY A 72 17.18 -4.25 -7.16
C GLY A 72 16.97 -2.82 -6.68
N TYR A 73 16.49 -2.66 -5.44
CA TYR A 73 16.32 -1.34 -4.81
C TYR A 73 17.67 -0.62 -4.68
N SER A 74 18.65 -1.26 -4.06
CA SER A 74 19.98 -0.64 -3.87
C SER A 74 20.71 -0.33 -5.19
N ALA A 75 20.51 -1.17 -6.21
CA ALA A 75 21.06 -0.90 -7.54
C ALA A 75 20.42 0.36 -8.15
N LEU A 76 19.11 0.50 -8.06
CA LEU A 76 18.38 1.65 -8.60
C LEU A 76 18.64 2.92 -7.78
N GLU A 77 18.69 2.82 -6.46
CA GLU A 77 19.02 3.90 -5.53
C GLU A 77 20.43 4.45 -5.82
N ASN A 78 21.44 3.59 -5.82
CA ASN A 78 22.82 3.99 -6.14
C ASN A 78 22.90 4.62 -7.54
N PHE A 79 22.24 4.04 -8.52
CA PHE A 79 22.19 4.61 -9.87
C PHE A 79 21.62 6.03 -9.89
N LEU A 80 20.53 6.29 -9.16
CA LEU A 80 19.90 7.63 -9.12
C LEU A 80 20.71 8.62 -8.29
N VAL A 81 21.27 8.19 -7.17
CA VAL A 81 22.10 9.04 -6.28
C VAL A 81 23.41 9.44 -6.97
N ASP A 82 24.07 8.48 -7.63
CA ASP A 82 25.35 8.72 -8.33
C ASP A 82 25.17 9.42 -9.69
N SER A 83 23.92 9.47 -10.21
CA SER A 83 23.62 10.11 -11.48
C SER A 83 23.71 11.63 -11.38
N SER A 84 24.12 12.26 -12.50
CA SER A 84 24.06 13.72 -12.60
C SER A 84 22.62 14.23 -12.37
N TRP A 85 22.49 15.30 -11.58
CA TRP A 85 21.19 15.94 -11.34
C TRP A 85 20.47 16.33 -12.66
N LEU A 86 21.21 16.70 -13.71
CA LEU A 86 20.66 16.98 -15.04
C LEU A 86 20.03 15.75 -15.68
N PHE A 87 20.61 14.57 -15.47
CA PHE A 87 20.03 13.31 -15.94
C PHE A 87 18.69 13.03 -15.26
N VAL A 88 18.62 13.17 -13.94
CA VAL A 88 17.38 12.96 -13.18
C VAL A 88 16.31 13.98 -13.58
N VAL A 89 16.68 15.26 -13.74
CA VAL A 89 15.76 16.30 -14.27
C VAL A 89 15.22 15.89 -15.63
N SER A 90 16.07 15.45 -16.54
CA SER A 90 15.67 15.03 -17.89
C SER A 90 14.76 13.81 -17.86
N LEU A 91 15.07 12.83 -17.00
CA LEU A 91 14.29 11.60 -16.78
C LEU A 91 12.85 11.88 -16.33
N LEU A 92 12.65 12.93 -15.53
CA LEU A 92 11.33 13.30 -15.01
C LEU A 92 10.61 14.33 -15.90
N ILE A 93 11.32 15.25 -16.53
CA ILE A 93 10.73 16.31 -17.36
C ILE A 93 10.22 15.78 -18.72
N ILE A 94 10.98 14.88 -19.35
CA ILE A 94 10.58 14.36 -20.67
C ILE A 94 9.22 13.65 -20.64
N PRO A 95 8.97 12.69 -19.71
CA PRO A 95 7.65 12.08 -19.58
C PRO A 95 6.57 13.07 -19.17
N SER A 96 6.90 14.05 -18.32
CA SER A 96 5.96 15.06 -17.88
C SER A 96 5.49 15.96 -19.03
N LEU A 97 6.40 16.32 -19.93
CA LEU A 97 6.07 17.05 -21.17
C LEU A 97 5.14 16.24 -22.08
N ALA A 98 5.43 14.94 -22.24
CA ALA A 98 4.64 14.05 -23.08
C ALA A 98 3.23 13.79 -22.50
N ALA A 99 3.10 13.68 -21.17
CA ALA A 99 1.84 13.34 -20.50
C ALA A 99 0.92 14.55 -20.28
N GLY A 100 1.48 15.71 -19.91
CA GLY A 100 0.68 16.88 -19.49
C GLY A 100 1.15 18.22 -20.06
N GLY A 101 2.10 18.17 -20.99
CA GLY A 101 2.65 19.35 -21.65
C GLY A 101 3.44 20.27 -20.72
N LEU A 102 3.64 21.50 -21.16
CA LEU A 102 4.53 22.45 -20.49
C LEU A 102 4.09 22.78 -19.04
N ARG A 103 2.81 22.79 -18.75
CA ARG A 103 2.32 23.10 -17.38
C ARG A 103 2.75 22.07 -16.37
N LEU A 104 2.61 20.77 -16.72
CA LEU A 104 3.04 19.68 -15.86
C LEU A 104 4.55 19.66 -15.73
N ALA A 105 5.28 19.85 -16.81
CA ALA A 105 6.74 19.88 -16.80
C ALA A 105 7.30 21.01 -15.91
N LEU A 106 6.71 22.22 -15.97
CA LEU A 106 7.11 23.34 -15.10
C LEU A 106 6.80 23.04 -13.63
N PHE A 107 5.68 22.40 -13.32
CA PHE A 107 5.35 21.98 -11.95
C PHE A 107 6.34 20.96 -11.41
N VAL A 108 6.66 19.94 -12.21
CA VAL A 108 7.66 18.90 -11.85
C VAL A 108 9.04 19.53 -11.68
N LEU A 109 9.43 20.42 -12.59
CA LEU A 109 10.70 21.15 -12.51
C LEU A 109 10.81 21.96 -11.21
N PHE A 110 9.76 22.68 -10.86
CA PHE A 110 9.69 23.40 -9.58
C PHE A 110 9.87 22.46 -8.39
N GLY A 111 9.18 21.31 -8.37
CA GLY A 111 9.32 20.30 -7.31
C GLY A 111 10.76 19.77 -7.18
N ILE A 112 11.41 19.46 -8.31
CA ILE A 112 12.81 18.98 -8.32
C ILE A 112 13.76 20.03 -7.75
N PHE A 113 13.63 21.28 -8.19
CA PHE A 113 14.45 22.38 -7.65
C PHE A 113 14.18 22.60 -6.17
N PHE A 114 12.93 22.50 -5.73
CA PHE A 114 12.58 22.61 -4.32
C PHE A 114 13.29 21.54 -3.47
N TRP A 115 13.30 20.26 -3.89
CA TRP A 115 14.06 19.21 -3.19
C TRP A 115 15.54 19.52 -3.08
N GLY A 116 16.14 20.01 -4.17
CA GLY A 116 17.55 20.41 -4.18
C GLY A 116 17.85 21.57 -3.22
N LEU A 117 17.00 22.62 -3.23
CA LEU A 117 17.18 23.80 -2.39
C LEU A 117 16.98 23.52 -0.89
N VAL A 118 16.10 22.60 -0.53
CA VAL A 118 15.84 22.21 0.87
C VAL A 118 16.86 21.17 1.37
N GLY A 119 17.74 20.67 0.50
CA GLY A 119 18.75 19.66 0.87
C GLY A 119 18.18 18.24 1.01
N MET A 120 17.02 17.96 0.41
CA MET A 120 16.37 16.66 0.45
C MET A 120 16.63 15.83 -0.83
N TRP A 121 17.68 16.14 -1.57
CA TRP A 121 17.95 15.49 -2.85
C TRP A 121 18.13 13.98 -2.70
N GLU A 122 18.96 13.54 -1.78
CA GLU A 122 19.30 12.15 -1.54
C GLU A 122 18.04 11.35 -1.14
N SER A 123 17.27 11.83 -0.15
CA SER A 123 16.01 11.20 0.28
C SER A 123 14.94 11.18 -0.84
N ALA A 124 14.97 12.16 -1.74
CA ALA A 124 14.10 12.16 -2.91
C ALA A 124 14.50 11.06 -3.91
N MET A 125 15.80 10.82 -4.10
CA MET A 125 16.30 9.74 -4.97
C MET A 125 16.00 8.36 -4.38
N GLU A 126 16.16 8.17 -3.07
CA GLU A 126 15.75 6.96 -2.34
C GLU A 126 14.25 6.66 -2.57
N THR A 127 13.41 7.68 -2.39
CA THR A 127 11.96 7.56 -2.61
C THR A 127 11.62 7.25 -4.07
N LEU A 128 12.30 7.89 -5.02
CA LEU A 128 12.13 7.65 -6.45
C LEU A 128 12.51 6.23 -6.84
N ALA A 129 13.60 5.70 -6.27
CA ALA A 129 14.03 4.32 -6.46
C ALA A 129 13.00 3.34 -5.91
N LEU A 130 12.51 3.56 -4.68
CA LEU A 130 11.50 2.73 -4.04
C LEU A 130 10.21 2.71 -4.87
N MET A 131 9.69 3.87 -5.24
CA MET A 131 8.47 3.99 -6.04
C MET A 131 8.65 3.42 -7.44
N GLY A 132 9.78 3.69 -8.09
CA GLY A 132 10.10 3.17 -9.41
C GLY A 132 10.11 1.65 -9.46
N LEU A 133 10.79 1.00 -8.49
CA LEU A 133 10.83 -0.45 -8.40
C LEU A 133 9.45 -1.04 -8.06
N SER A 134 8.71 -0.40 -7.13
CA SER A 134 7.35 -0.85 -6.77
C SER A 134 6.39 -0.80 -7.95
N VAL A 135 6.42 0.28 -8.72
CA VAL A 135 5.60 0.43 -9.93
C VAL A 135 6.01 -0.60 -11.00
N PHE A 136 7.31 -0.77 -11.21
CA PHE A 136 7.81 -1.76 -12.18
C PHE A 136 7.32 -3.19 -11.84
N LEU A 137 7.44 -3.60 -10.58
CA LEU A 137 6.95 -4.91 -10.14
C LEU A 137 5.42 -5.01 -10.22
N SER A 138 4.70 -3.93 -9.88
CA SER A 138 3.24 -3.85 -10.04
C SER A 138 2.79 -4.02 -11.49
N VAL A 139 3.51 -3.42 -12.43
CA VAL A 139 3.21 -3.55 -13.86
C VAL A 139 3.39 -4.99 -14.30
N ILE A 140 4.52 -5.62 -13.97
CA ILE A 140 4.78 -7.02 -14.34
C ILE A 140 3.69 -7.95 -13.83
N VAL A 141 3.44 -7.93 -12.52
CA VAL A 141 2.46 -8.83 -11.91
C VAL A 141 1.03 -8.43 -12.29
N GLY A 142 0.73 -7.13 -12.33
CA GLY A 142 -0.58 -6.62 -12.68
C GLY A 142 -0.98 -6.91 -14.12
N VAL A 143 -0.05 -6.76 -15.06
CA VAL A 143 -0.29 -7.12 -16.47
C VAL A 143 -0.51 -8.63 -16.59
N PHE A 144 0.33 -9.46 -15.97
CA PHE A 144 0.16 -10.91 -16.00
C PHE A 144 -1.22 -11.34 -15.47
N LEU A 145 -1.61 -10.85 -14.29
CA LEU A 145 -2.93 -11.15 -13.72
C LEU A 145 -4.08 -10.53 -14.54
N GLY A 146 -3.88 -9.35 -15.10
CA GLY A 146 -4.86 -8.70 -15.97
C GLY A 146 -5.14 -9.48 -17.25
N VAL A 147 -4.10 -10.05 -17.87
CA VAL A 147 -4.24 -10.96 -19.01
C VAL A 147 -5.02 -12.21 -18.62
N MET A 148 -4.72 -12.81 -17.48
CA MET A 148 -5.48 -13.98 -16.99
C MET A 148 -6.96 -13.65 -16.79
N CYS A 149 -7.27 -12.47 -16.22
CA CYS A 149 -8.66 -11.99 -16.08
C CYS A 149 -9.33 -11.76 -17.44
N ALA A 150 -8.60 -11.24 -18.43
CA ALA A 150 -9.13 -11.01 -19.77
C ALA A 150 -9.49 -12.30 -20.51
N LEU A 151 -8.70 -13.37 -20.30
CA LEU A 151 -8.89 -14.67 -20.94
C LEU A 151 -9.97 -15.54 -20.27
N SER A 152 -10.39 -15.22 -19.03
CA SER A 152 -11.34 -16.06 -18.30
C SER A 152 -12.29 -15.24 -17.42
N ASP A 153 -13.59 -15.31 -17.72
CA ASP A 153 -14.63 -14.65 -16.93
C ASP A 153 -14.73 -15.20 -15.50
N ARG A 154 -14.35 -16.47 -15.29
CA ARG A 154 -14.30 -17.06 -13.93
C ARG A 154 -13.22 -16.44 -13.11
N ILE A 155 -12.02 -16.24 -13.66
CA ILE A 155 -10.90 -15.60 -12.99
C ILE A 155 -11.26 -14.14 -12.69
N GLU A 156 -11.80 -13.41 -13.67
CA GLU A 156 -12.24 -12.03 -13.47
C GLU A 156 -13.27 -11.91 -12.34
N SER A 157 -14.31 -12.74 -12.36
CA SER A 157 -15.37 -12.72 -11.34
C SER A 157 -14.83 -13.01 -9.93
N SER A 158 -13.86 -13.92 -9.82
CA SER A 158 -13.22 -14.24 -8.54
C SER A 158 -12.26 -13.16 -8.07
N MET A 159 -11.59 -12.48 -9.01
CA MET A 159 -10.65 -11.40 -8.70
C MET A 159 -11.31 -10.08 -8.32
N LYS A 160 -12.50 -9.77 -8.85
CA LYS A 160 -13.22 -8.52 -8.57
C LYS A 160 -13.35 -8.22 -7.07
N PRO A 161 -13.90 -9.11 -6.22
CA PRO A 161 -14.04 -8.82 -4.80
C PRO A 161 -12.69 -8.66 -4.09
N VAL A 162 -11.66 -9.38 -4.52
CA VAL A 162 -10.30 -9.24 -4.00
C VAL A 162 -9.73 -7.85 -4.33
N LEU A 163 -9.83 -7.43 -5.59
CA LEU A 163 -9.36 -6.12 -6.04
C LEU A 163 -10.13 -4.97 -5.39
N ASP A 164 -11.45 -5.14 -5.19
CA ASP A 164 -12.28 -4.16 -4.49
C ASP A 164 -11.83 -4.01 -3.03
N THR A 165 -11.60 -5.12 -2.34
CA THR A 165 -11.09 -5.13 -0.97
C THR A 165 -9.72 -4.48 -0.89
N MET A 166 -8.81 -4.81 -1.80
CA MET A 166 -7.47 -4.22 -1.85
C MET A 166 -7.50 -2.70 -2.03
N GLN A 167 -8.44 -2.15 -2.79
CA GLN A 167 -8.54 -0.69 -3.01
C GLN A 167 -9.15 0.06 -1.82
N VAL A 168 -9.98 -0.59 -1.01
CA VAL A 168 -10.59 0.01 0.18
C VAL A 168 -9.62 -0.01 1.37
N MET A 169 -8.72 -0.99 1.42
CA MET A 169 -7.75 -1.12 2.52
C MET A 169 -6.63 -0.06 2.43
N PRO A 170 -6.32 0.63 3.53
CA PRO A 170 -5.17 1.54 3.57
C PRO A 170 -3.85 0.81 3.30
N ALA A 171 -2.88 1.47 2.64
CA ALA A 171 -1.57 0.89 2.30
C ALA A 171 -0.81 0.31 3.51
N PHE A 172 -0.99 0.88 4.70
CA PHE A 172 -0.37 0.39 5.94
C PHE A 172 -0.80 -1.03 6.34
N VAL A 173 -1.99 -1.46 5.92
CA VAL A 173 -2.48 -2.82 6.20
C VAL A 173 -1.62 -3.87 5.51
N TYR A 174 -1.02 -3.54 4.37
CA TYR A 174 -0.08 -4.43 3.65
C TYR A 174 1.33 -4.36 4.21
N LEU A 175 1.72 -3.19 4.75
CA LEU A 175 3.07 -2.99 5.28
C LEU A 175 3.32 -3.85 6.52
N ILE A 176 2.35 -3.95 7.44
CA ILE A 176 2.52 -4.71 8.69
C ILE A 176 2.85 -6.18 8.42
N PRO A 177 2.04 -6.95 7.66
CA PRO A 177 2.39 -8.32 7.29
C PRO A 177 3.71 -8.42 6.52
N ALA A 178 3.98 -7.46 5.60
CA ALA A 178 5.24 -7.46 4.87
C ALA A 178 6.45 -7.33 5.79
N MET A 179 6.36 -6.48 6.83
CA MET A 179 7.44 -6.35 7.82
C MET A 179 7.65 -7.63 8.62
N PHE A 180 6.60 -8.39 8.94
CA PHE A 180 6.72 -9.67 9.63
C PHE A 180 7.51 -10.71 8.81
N PHE A 181 7.24 -10.77 7.49
CA PHE A 181 7.87 -11.77 6.62
C PHE A 181 9.25 -11.35 6.10
N PHE A 182 9.45 -10.07 5.83
CA PHE A 182 10.65 -9.56 5.13
C PHE A 182 11.57 -8.72 6.03
N GLY A 183 11.15 -8.44 7.29
CA GLY A 183 11.87 -7.58 8.21
C GLY A 183 11.61 -6.10 7.98
N ILE A 184 12.39 -5.24 8.65
CA ILE A 184 12.31 -3.79 8.49
C ILE A 184 13.30 -3.37 7.38
N GLY A 185 12.85 -2.54 6.42
CA GLY A 185 13.70 -2.02 5.35
C GLY A 185 12.98 -1.76 4.03
N GLY A 186 13.73 -1.70 2.94
CA GLY A 186 13.20 -1.41 1.60
C GLY A 186 12.25 -2.49 1.06
N ALA A 187 12.59 -3.77 1.25
CA ALA A 187 11.79 -4.87 0.70
C ALA A 187 10.32 -4.86 1.15
N PRO A 188 9.96 -4.78 2.46
CA PRO A 188 8.56 -4.72 2.86
C PRO A 188 7.85 -3.47 2.36
N ALA A 189 8.52 -2.32 2.29
CA ALA A 189 7.93 -1.09 1.77
C ALA A 189 7.62 -1.20 0.28
N ILE A 190 8.54 -1.75 -0.51
CA ILE A 190 8.38 -1.98 -1.95
C ILE A 190 7.25 -2.98 -2.21
N LEU A 191 7.22 -4.10 -1.50
CA LEU A 191 6.20 -5.13 -1.67
C LEU A 191 4.81 -4.64 -1.27
N ALA A 192 4.69 -3.91 -0.16
CA ALA A 192 3.43 -3.31 0.26
C ALA A 192 2.91 -2.28 -0.77
N THR A 193 3.80 -1.42 -1.28
CA THR A 193 3.48 -0.45 -2.32
C THR A 193 3.09 -1.13 -3.64
N MET A 194 3.81 -2.17 -4.03
CA MET A 194 3.49 -3.01 -5.18
C MET A 194 2.09 -3.60 -5.08
N ILE A 195 1.74 -4.22 -3.95
CA ILE A 195 0.43 -4.81 -3.71
C ILE A 195 -0.67 -3.74 -3.80
N TYR A 196 -0.46 -2.58 -3.20
CA TYR A 196 -1.40 -1.46 -3.25
C TYR A 196 -1.62 -0.92 -4.68
N ALA A 197 -0.56 -0.91 -5.50
CA ALA A 197 -0.61 -0.40 -6.88
C ALA A 197 -1.13 -1.42 -7.91
N MET A 198 -1.21 -2.71 -7.58
CA MET A 198 -1.64 -3.77 -8.51
C MET A 198 -3.10 -3.66 -9.01
N PRO A 199 -4.11 -3.35 -8.20
CA PRO A 199 -5.50 -3.39 -8.64
C PRO A 199 -5.81 -2.55 -9.89
N PRO A 200 -5.41 -1.28 -9.99
CA PRO A 200 -5.63 -0.50 -11.20
C PRO A 200 -4.93 -1.10 -12.42
N MET A 201 -3.71 -1.66 -12.27
CA MET A 201 -2.97 -2.29 -13.35
C MET A 201 -3.70 -3.52 -13.91
N ILE A 202 -4.21 -4.39 -13.02
CA ILE A 202 -4.98 -5.58 -13.39
C ILE A 202 -6.25 -5.17 -14.16
N ARG A 203 -6.98 -4.18 -13.65
CA ARG A 203 -8.24 -3.71 -14.25
C ARG A 203 -8.03 -3.07 -15.61
N LEU A 204 -7.03 -2.19 -15.73
CA LEU A 204 -6.73 -1.51 -16.99
C LEU A 204 -6.26 -2.50 -18.05
N THR A 205 -5.44 -3.49 -17.68
CA THR A 205 -4.99 -4.54 -18.62
C THR A 205 -6.16 -5.41 -19.08
N ASN A 206 -7.00 -5.88 -18.14
CA ASN A 206 -8.20 -6.65 -18.47
C ASN A 206 -9.13 -5.86 -19.43
N LEU A 207 -9.42 -4.61 -19.08
CA LEU A 207 -10.27 -3.76 -19.90
C LEU A 207 -9.67 -3.50 -21.28
N GLY A 208 -8.38 -3.18 -21.35
CA GLY A 208 -7.69 -2.92 -22.61
C GLY A 208 -7.74 -4.10 -23.57
N ILE A 209 -7.50 -5.32 -23.07
CA ILE A 209 -7.57 -6.53 -23.91
C ILE A 209 -9.01 -6.80 -24.39
N ARG A 210 -10.00 -6.65 -23.52
CA ARG A 210 -11.42 -6.91 -23.87
C ARG A 210 -12.02 -5.85 -24.80
N GLN A 211 -11.39 -4.69 -24.93
CA GLN A 211 -11.81 -3.65 -25.89
C GLN A 211 -11.26 -3.84 -27.30
N VAL A 212 -10.35 -4.80 -27.52
CA VAL A 212 -9.82 -5.08 -28.87
C VAL A 212 -10.95 -5.66 -29.73
N PRO A 213 -11.29 -5.06 -30.90
CA PRO A 213 -12.30 -5.57 -31.79
C PRO A 213 -11.91 -6.94 -32.34
N ASN A 214 -12.89 -7.85 -32.49
CA ASN A 214 -12.66 -9.19 -33.05
C ASN A 214 -12.04 -9.16 -34.45
N GLU A 215 -12.37 -8.16 -35.26
CA GLU A 215 -11.81 -7.95 -36.61
C GLU A 215 -10.27 -7.78 -36.60
N THR A 216 -9.71 -7.26 -35.52
CA THR A 216 -8.26 -7.09 -35.33
C THR A 216 -7.57 -8.40 -34.95
N ILE A 217 -8.33 -9.34 -34.34
CA ILE A 217 -7.79 -10.63 -33.89
C ILE A 217 -7.74 -11.64 -35.04
N GLU A 218 -8.62 -11.49 -36.02
CA GLU A 218 -8.75 -12.41 -37.19
C GLU A 218 -7.87 -12.01 -38.40
N SER A 219 -7.19 -10.85 -38.34
CA SER A 219 -6.30 -10.36 -39.40
C SER A 219 -4.84 -10.79 -39.14
#